data_cd8249a0a7ac3f0705b47a88b7ce33d7
#
_entry.id   cd8249a0a7ac3f0705b47a88b7ce33d7
#
_cell.length_a   1.000
_cell.length_b   1.000
_cell.length_c   1.000
_cell.angle_alpha   90.00
_cell.angle_beta   90.00
_cell.angle_gamma   90.00
#
_symmetry.space_group_name_H-M   'P 1'
#
loop_
_entity.id
_entity.type
_entity.pdbx_description
1 polymer ?
#
loop_
_entity_poly.entity_id
_entity_poly.type
_entity_poly.pdbx_seq_one_letter_code
_entity_poly.pdbx_strand_id
1 'polypeptide(L)'
;MPITFVYNEPTLTSDGQGAARLLLEYVKLKRFGTIALSGHADERGSQAYNMELSRQRLVTIERVLRDGGYQGQIDLVPKGSSEPFSGVVRSRFQREDLLQLDRRVELRVAK
;
A
#
# COMPACT_ATOMS: atom_id res chain seq x y z
N MET A 1 0.83 8.22 5.71
CA MET A 1 1.30 7.00 6.40
C MET A 1 1.12 5.80 5.48
N PRO A 2 2.13 4.98 5.29
CA PRO A 2 1.98 3.80 4.43
C PRO A 2 1.09 2.74 5.08
N ILE A 3 0.38 2.00 4.25
CA ILE A 3 -0.47 0.88 4.69
C ILE A 3 0.37 -0.38 4.56
N THR A 4 0.76 -0.98 5.69
CA THR A 4 1.72 -2.07 5.73
C THR A 4 1.07 -3.45 5.72
N PHE A 5 1.82 -4.44 5.24
CA PHE A 5 1.36 -5.81 5.05
C PHE A 5 2.29 -6.82 5.71
N VAL A 6 1.72 -7.97 6.04
CA VAL A 6 2.48 -9.11 6.54
C VAL A 6 3.43 -9.63 5.46
N TYR A 7 4.61 -10.10 5.87
CA TYR A 7 5.59 -10.66 4.95
C TYR A 7 4.98 -11.76 4.09
N ASN A 8 5.25 -11.69 2.81
CA ASN A 8 4.86 -12.71 1.83
C ASN A 8 3.35 -12.93 1.69
N GLU A 9 2.52 -11.98 2.14
CA GLU A 9 1.07 -12.13 2.12
C GLU A 9 0.41 -10.82 1.72
N PRO A 10 -0.81 -10.88 1.13
CA PRO A 10 -1.62 -9.68 0.91
C PRO A 10 -2.46 -9.31 2.15
N THR A 11 -2.06 -9.78 3.32
CA THR A 11 -2.76 -9.58 4.59
C THR A 11 -2.22 -8.35 5.30
N LEU A 12 -3.11 -7.47 5.75
CA LEU A 12 -2.73 -6.26 6.47
C LEU A 12 -2.18 -6.59 7.86
N THR A 13 -1.15 -5.84 8.30
CA THR A 13 -0.74 -5.82 9.70
C THR A 13 -1.82 -5.10 10.52
N SER A 14 -1.74 -5.16 11.86
CA SER A 14 -2.66 -4.40 12.72
C SER A 14 -2.60 -2.91 12.42
N ASP A 15 -1.38 -2.37 12.29
CA ASP A 15 -1.19 -0.96 11.94
C ASP A 15 -1.72 -0.67 10.53
N GLY A 16 -1.55 -1.61 9.61
CA GLY A 16 -2.06 -1.49 8.25
C GLY A 16 -3.57 -1.43 8.19
N GLN A 17 -4.26 -2.18 9.05
CA GLN A 17 -5.72 -2.13 9.14
C GLN A 17 -6.20 -0.75 9.57
N GLY A 18 -5.57 -0.16 10.58
CA GLY A 18 -5.88 1.19 11.03
C GLY A 18 -5.60 2.23 9.93
N ALA A 19 -4.46 2.09 9.24
CA ALA A 19 -4.10 3.00 8.16
C ALA A 19 -5.06 2.89 6.98
N ALA A 20 -5.53 1.68 6.65
CA ALA A 20 -6.51 1.47 5.58
C ALA A 20 -7.85 2.13 5.92
N ARG A 21 -8.26 2.06 7.18
CA ARG A 21 -9.49 2.72 7.63
C ARG A 21 -9.37 4.23 7.53
N LEU A 22 -8.23 4.79 7.92
CA LEU A 22 -7.97 6.22 7.78
C LEU A 22 -7.96 6.65 6.32
N LEU A 23 -7.39 5.83 5.43
CA LEU A 23 -7.42 6.11 4.00
C LEU A 23 -8.86 6.18 3.49
N LEU A 24 -9.70 5.20 3.88
CA LEU A 24 -11.11 5.17 3.49
C LEU A 24 -11.82 6.46 3.92
N GLU A 25 -11.64 6.86 5.16
CA GLU A 25 -12.25 8.08 5.68
C GLU A 25 -11.77 9.31 4.92
N TYR A 26 -10.46 9.36 4.61
CA TYR A 26 -9.86 10.49 3.92
C TYR A 26 -10.39 10.64 2.50
N VAL A 27 -10.44 9.57 1.72
CA VAL A 27 -10.91 9.65 0.34
C VAL A 27 -12.40 9.99 0.25
N LYS A 28 -13.19 9.54 1.24
CA LYS A 28 -14.61 9.89 1.32
C LYS A 28 -14.81 11.34 1.72
N LEU A 29 -14.06 11.82 2.70
CA LEU A 29 -14.14 13.20 3.18
C LEU A 29 -13.74 14.19 2.08
N LYS A 30 -12.67 13.91 1.36
CA LYS A 30 -12.19 14.78 0.28
C LYS A 30 -12.99 14.62 -1.01
N ARG A 31 -13.82 13.60 -1.11
CA ARG A 31 -14.67 13.34 -2.28
C ARG A 31 -13.88 13.27 -3.58
N PHE A 32 -12.72 12.62 -3.55
CA PHE A 32 -11.93 12.41 -4.76
C PHE A 32 -12.71 11.59 -5.78
N GLY A 33 -12.77 12.08 -7.03
CA GLY A 33 -13.40 11.33 -8.12
C GLY A 33 -12.52 10.21 -8.64
N THR A 34 -11.21 10.38 -8.57
CA THR A 34 -10.21 9.39 -9.00
C THR A 34 -9.05 9.40 -8.02
N ILE A 35 -8.61 8.22 -7.62
CA ILE A 35 -7.38 8.05 -6.84
C ILE A 35 -6.49 7.03 -7.52
N ALA A 36 -5.19 7.11 -7.27
CA ALA A 36 -4.24 6.09 -7.67
C ALA A 36 -3.58 5.50 -6.42
N LEU A 37 -3.43 4.19 -6.39
CA LEU A 37 -2.76 3.48 -5.31
C LEU A 37 -1.54 2.77 -5.87
N SER A 38 -0.38 2.93 -5.22
CA SER A 38 0.82 2.18 -5.56
C SER A 38 1.01 1.05 -4.56
N GLY A 39 1.27 -0.16 -5.06
CA GLY A 39 1.52 -1.33 -4.23
C GLY A 39 2.98 -1.74 -4.29
N HIS A 40 3.53 -2.14 -3.15
CA HIS A 40 4.95 -2.38 -3.01
C HIS A 40 5.22 -3.67 -2.24
N ALA A 41 6.36 -4.29 -2.54
CA ALA A 41 6.90 -5.43 -1.81
C ALA A 41 8.29 -5.06 -1.29
N ASP A 42 8.81 -5.84 -0.33
CA ASP A 42 10.19 -5.63 0.09
C ASP A 42 11.15 -6.23 -0.94
N GLU A 43 12.48 -6.10 -0.70
CA GLU A 43 13.50 -6.48 -1.68
C GLU A 43 13.67 -7.99 -1.86
N ARG A 44 13.03 -8.82 -1.02
CA ARG A 44 13.19 -10.27 -1.04
C ARG A 44 12.30 -10.89 -2.11
N GLY A 45 12.82 -11.92 -2.80
CA GLY A 45 12.09 -12.66 -3.81
C GLY A 45 12.36 -12.16 -5.22
N SER A 46 11.77 -12.82 -6.22
CA SER A 46 11.93 -12.43 -7.63
C SER A 46 11.09 -11.21 -7.97
N GLN A 47 11.46 -10.51 -9.04
CA GLN A 47 10.69 -9.37 -9.52
C GLN A 47 9.27 -9.76 -9.92
N ALA A 48 9.12 -10.88 -10.61
CA ALA A 48 7.79 -11.33 -11.04
C ALA A 48 6.90 -11.64 -9.84
N TYR A 49 7.44 -12.32 -8.84
CA TYR A 49 6.71 -12.64 -7.61
C TYR A 49 6.31 -11.37 -6.85
N ASN A 50 7.26 -10.45 -6.70
CA ASN A 50 7.02 -9.19 -5.98
C ASN A 50 6.01 -8.30 -6.71
N MET A 51 6.01 -8.30 -8.03
CA MET A 51 5.04 -7.56 -8.82
C MET A 51 3.63 -8.11 -8.59
N GLU A 52 3.48 -9.44 -8.62
CA GLU A 52 2.18 -10.08 -8.37
C GLU A 52 1.72 -9.86 -6.93
N LEU A 53 2.62 -9.95 -5.96
CA LEU A 53 2.28 -9.71 -4.56
C LEU A 53 1.84 -8.25 -4.34
N SER A 54 2.53 -7.29 -4.96
CA SER A 54 2.13 -5.89 -4.86
C SER A 54 0.75 -5.66 -5.49
N ARG A 55 0.43 -6.35 -6.58
CA ARG A 55 -0.90 -6.30 -7.19
C ARG A 55 -1.95 -6.85 -6.24
N GLN A 56 -1.70 -7.98 -5.59
CA GLN A 56 -2.63 -8.58 -4.62
C GLN A 56 -2.87 -7.66 -3.42
N ARG A 57 -1.84 -6.96 -2.96
CA ARG A 57 -1.97 -5.99 -1.88
C ARG A 57 -2.85 -4.81 -2.28
N LEU A 58 -2.73 -4.36 -3.53
CA LEU A 58 -3.61 -3.33 -4.07
C LEU A 58 -5.06 -3.78 -4.09
N VAL A 59 -5.31 -5.02 -4.51
CA VAL A 59 -6.67 -5.57 -4.53
C VAL A 59 -7.26 -5.62 -3.12
N THR A 60 -6.45 -5.94 -2.11
CA THR A 60 -6.89 -5.92 -0.71
C THR A 60 -7.40 -4.53 -0.32
N ILE A 61 -6.65 -3.48 -0.66
CA ILE A 61 -7.05 -2.11 -0.31
C ILE A 61 -8.23 -1.65 -1.15
N GLU A 62 -8.26 -1.98 -2.44
CA GLU A 62 -9.41 -1.67 -3.29
C GLU A 62 -10.70 -2.23 -2.67
N ARG A 63 -10.64 -3.48 -2.18
CA ARG A 63 -11.79 -4.12 -1.54
C ARG A 63 -12.21 -3.38 -0.28
N VAL A 64 -11.27 -2.96 0.55
CA VAL A 64 -11.57 -2.17 1.75
C VAL A 64 -12.31 -0.88 1.38
N LEU A 65 -11.83 -0.19 0.35
CA LEU A 65 -12.45 1.07 -0.08
C LEU A 65 -13.84 0.86 -0.67
N ARG A 66 -14.01 -0.18 -1.50
CA ARG A 66 -15.33 -0.48 -2.09
C ARG A 66 -16.33 -0.92 -1.04
N ASP A 67 -15.93 -1.79 -0.13
CA ASP A 67 -16.81 -2.25 0.96
C ASP A 67 -17.18 -1.11 1.89
N GLY A 68 -16.31 -0.12 2.03
CA GLY A 68 -16.57 1.08 2.83
C GLY A 68 -17.38 2.16 2.13
N GLY A 69 -17.76 1.95 0.87
CA GLY A 69 -18.65 2.85 0.14
C GLY A 69 -17.98 3.88 -0.76
N TYR A 70 -16.65 3.78 -0.97
CA TYR A 70 -15.99 4.68 -1.92
C TYR A 70 -16.41 4.29 -3.35
N GLN A 71 -16.92 5.26 -4.13
CA GLN A 71 -17.46 5.02 -5.47
C GLN A 71 -16.62 5.65 -6.58
N GLY A 72 -15.53 6.33 -6.26
CA GLY A 72 -14.64 6.94 -7.25
C GLY A 72 -13.85 5.91 -8.02
N GLN A 73 -13.14 6.35 -9.05
CA GLN A 73 -12.25 5.49 -9.82
C GLN A 73 -10.98 5.20 -9.02
N ILE A 74 -10.52 3.96 -9.04
CA ILE A 74 -9.31 3.53 -8.38
C ILE A 74 -8.35 2.96 -9.42
N ASP A 75 -7.22 3.62 -9.62
CA ASP A 75 -6.16 3.15 -10.50
C ASP A 75 -5.13 2.38 -9.66
N LEU A 76 -4.88 1.14 -10.01
CA LEU A 76 -3.93 0.27 -9.30
C LEU A 76 -2.59 0.25 -10.03
N VAL A 77 -1.52 0.62 -9.31
CA VAL A 77 -0.17 0.71 -9.88
C VAL A 77 0.77 -0.20 -9.09
N PRO A 78 0.94 -1.46 -9.53
CA PRO A 78 1.88 -2.36 -8.86
C PRO A 78 3.32 -1.97 -9.18
N LYS A 79 4.16 -1.89 -8.15
CA LYS A 79 5.57 -1.48 -8.27
C LYS A 79 6.55 -2.60 -7.89
N GLY A 80 6.08 -3.69 -7.27
CA GLY A 80 6.98 -4.72 -6.76
C GLY A 80 7.96 -4.13 -5.75
N SER A 81 9.24 -4.45 -5.89
CA SER A 81 10.29 -3.94 -4.99
C SER A 81 11.05 -2.74 -5.57
N SER A 82 10.57 -2.14 -6.67
CA SER A 82 11.29 -1.09 -7.38
C SER A 82 11.40 0.24 -6.64
N GLU A 83 10.50 0.51 -5.67
CA GLU A 83 10.46 1.77 -4.94
C GLU A 83 10.41 1.54 -3.44
N PRO A 84 11.58 1.38 -2.78
CA PRO A 84 11.62 1.28 -1.32
C PRO A 84 11.07 2.54 -0.66
N PHE A 85 10.49 2.38 0.54
CA PHE A 85 9.93 3.50 1.27
C PHE A 85 11.02 4.51 1.63
N SER A 86 10.82 5.78 1.31
CA SER A 86 11.79 6.84 1.50
C SER A 86 11.38 7.89 2.55
N GLY A 87 10.26 7.67 3.24
CA GLY A 87 9.76 8.62 4.24
C GLY A 87 10.54 8.65 5.55
N VAL A 88 11.63 7.89 5.67
CA VAL A 88 12.46 7.80 6.87
C VAL A 88 13.94 7.81 6.50
N VAL A 89 14.81 8.13 7.47
CA VAL A 89 16.26 8.01 7.29
C VAL A 89 16.60 6.53 7.47
N ARG A 90 16.76 5.81 6.36
CA ARG A 90 16.86 4.35 6.38
C ARG A 90 18.05 3.84 7.20
N SER A 91 19.17 4.56 7.21
CA SER A 91 20.36 4.17 7.97
C SER A 91 20.14 4.17 9.49
N ARG A 92 19.05 4.74 9.99
CA ARG A 92 18.72 4.78 11.42
C ARG A 92 17.80 3.66 11.87
N PHE A 93 17.41 2.77 10.96
CA PHE A 93 16.45 1.70 11.25
C PHE A 93 17.06 0.34 11.01
N GLN A 94 16.60 -0.66 11.75
CA GLN A 94 17.00 -2.04 11.52
C GLN A 94 16.39 -2.57 10.21
N ARG A 95 17.05 -3.56 9.61
CA ARG A 95 16.65 -4.09 8.32
C ARG A 95 15.20 -4.59 8.32
N GLU A 96 14.79 -5.30 9.37
CA GLU A 96 13.41 -5.83 9.43
C GLU A 96 12.35 -4.73 9.46
N ASP A 97 12.64 -3.62 10.16
CA ASP A 97 11.73 -2.47 10.17
C ASP A 97 11.64 -1.82 8.80
N LEU A 98 12.76 -1.72 8.08
CA LEU A 98 12.78 -1.17 6.72
C LEU A 98 12.00 -2.07 5.76
N LEU A 99 12.19 -3.38 5.85
CA LEU A 99 11.46 -4.33 5.01
C LEU A 99 9.96 -4.24 5.30
N GLN A 100 9.57 -4.05 6.56
CA GLN A 100 8.16 -3.88 6.91
C GLN A 100 7.58 -2.61 6.28
N LEU A 101 8.33 -1.50 6.27
CA LEU A 101 7.89 -0.27 5.63
C LEU A 101 7.81 -0.42 4.11
N ASP A 102 8.68 -1.25 3.52
CA ASP A 102 8.66 -1.50 2.08
C ASP A 102 7.43 -2.31 1.65
N ARG A 103 6.84 -3.12 2.51
CA ARG A 103 5.64 -3.93 2.24
C ARG A 103 4.39 -3.08 2.45
N ARG A 104 4.04 -2.26 1.46
CA ARG A 104 3.00 -1.24 1.66
C ARG A 104 2.15 -0.96 0.43
N VAL A 105 1.03 -0.31 0.68
CA VAL A 105 0.25 0.41 -0.34
C VAL A 105 0.24 1.88 0.04
N GLU A 106 0.38 2.76 -0.94
CA GLU A 106 0.37 4.20 -0.75
C GLU A 106 -0.67 4.85 -1.67
N LEU A 107 -1.32 5.89 -1.14
CA LEU A 107 -2.16 6.76 -1.95
C LEU A 107 -1.29 7.70 -2.76
N ARG A 108 -1.56 7.76 -4.07
CA ARG A 108 -1.01 8.74 -4.97
C ARG A 108 -2.15 9.62 -5.44
N VAL A 109 -2.09 10.90 -5.12
CA VAL A 109 -3.17 11.83 -5.51
C VAL A 109 -2.94 12.23 -6.95
N ALA A 110 -3.93 11.95 -7.80
CA ALA A 110 -3.93 12.43 -9.18
C ALA A 110 -4.19 13.93 -9.14
N LYS A 111 -3.32 14.68 -9.76
CA LYS A 111 -3.51 16.11 -9.91
C LYS A 111 -4.38 16.41 -11.12
#